data_2c44e9995f1de9c588a977f3818c8bdf
#
_entry.id   2c44e9995f1de9c588a977f3818c8bdf
#
_cell.length_a   1.000
_cell.length_b   1.000
_cell.length_c   1.000
_cell.angle_alpha   90.00
_cell.angle_beta   90.00
_cell.angle_gamma   90.00
#
_symmetry.space_group_name_H-M   'P 1'
#
loop_
_entity.id
_entity.type
_entity.pdbx_description
1 polymer ?
#
loop_
_entity_poly.entity_id
_entity_poly.type
_entity_poly.pdbx_seq_one_letter_code
_entity_poly.pdbx_strand_id
1 'polypeptide(L)'
;MIDKANIICYNTVIDLDFIGRKIMGFYDTIAALSSPVGKGGVAVIRISGSEAFEIAERVFKTASGKTVIELKPNMMVYGSIVSDGRVIDDGLLVKFASPRSFTGEDTVEINCHGGIFVTQKVLSAIFAAGARPAEAGEFTRRAFVNGKLALSQAEALGTLLEAKNDEQLTLARGAMSGKIKNACDGIYKKLTVLVAQVYARVDYPEEDLSDMTSEEMATEAREIISELEALRDTYRTGHAVMEGVKTVICGKPNVGKSSIYNLLVGYDAAIVTEIEGTTRDLLTETVSLGRVTLRLVDTAGIRATDDRVESIGVERAKRSLADAELILAVFDNSRELDDEDFEIMDEIKQQNAAKIAIINKNDENSMISEKVIFENFEHVVKISAKNEYNVSELKGLVESLYINERIDVSRDAILINARQNASLEIALKHLRLALDALDMGLPPDLAGVDIELSMGYLSEIDGREVGEDVVSEIFSHFCVGK
;
A
#
# COMPACT_ATOMS: atom_id res chain seq x y z
N MET A 1 40.93 27.69 -30.10
CA MET A 1 39.75 28.49 -29.70
C MET A 1 38.61 27.99 -30.56
N ILE A 2 37.85 27.02 -30.07
CA ILE A 2 36.64 26.51 -30.72
C ILE A 2 35.52 26.85 -29.80
N ASP A 3 34.61 27.65 -30.32
CA ASP A 3 33.44 28.23 -29.64
C ASP A 3 32.48 27.15 -29.16
N LYS A 4 31.96 27.34 -27.98
CA LYS A 4 30.91 26.52 -27.39
C LYS A 4 29.61 26.84 -28.12
N ALA A 5 29.22 26.03 -29.10
CA ALA A 5 27.90 26.06 -29.68
C ALA A 5 26.88 25.48 -28.70
N ASN A 6 25.90 26.29 -28.37
CA ASN A 6 24.70 25.95 -27.57
C ASN A 6 23.95 24.79 -28.21
N ILE A 7 23.89 23.66 -27.50
CA ILE A 7 22.88 22.64 -27.73
C ILE A 7 21.75 22.99 -26.74
N ILE A 8 20.71 23.61 -27.27
CA ILE A 8 19.43 23.78 -26.55
C ILE A 8 18.74 22.43 -26.61
N CYS A 9 18.95 21.61 -25.61
CA CYS A 9 18.01 20.51 -25.30
C CYS A 9 16.81 21.11 -24.58
N TYR A 10 15.64 20.91 -25.15
CA TYR A 10 14.33 21.31 -24.62
C TYR A 10 14.14 20.82 -23.18
N ASN A 11 13.67 21.73 -22.37
CA ASN A 11 13.30 21.69 -20.96
C ASN A 11 12.77 20.35 -20.41
N THR A 12 13.64 19.45 -20.07
CA THR A 12 13.43 18.69 -18.84
C THR A 12 14.12 19.53 -17.76
N VAL A 13 13.38 20.11 -16.87
CA VAL A 13 13.90 20.59 -15.57
C VAL A 13 14.34 19.32 -14.83
N ILE A 14 15.55 18.87 -15.18
CA ILE A 14 16.25 17.87 -14.40
C ILE A 14 16.52 18.60 -13.09
N ASP A 15 15.81 18.22 -12.04
CA ASP A 15 16.09 18.70 -10.70
C ASP A 15 17.53 18.30 -10.35
N LEU A 16 18.44 19.26 -10.58
CA LEU A 16 19.87 19.08 -10.29
C LEU A 16 20.11 18.78 -8.80
N ASP A 17 19.17 19.13 -7.94
CA ASP A 17 19.21 18.75 -6.52
C ASP A 17 18.86 17.29 -6.32
N PHE A 18 17.90 16.73 -7.08
CA PHE A 18 17.59 15.29 -7.05
C PHE A 18 18.75 14.45 -7.61
N ILE A 19 19.36 14.88 -8.73
CA ILE A 19 20.58 14.24 -9.26
C ILE A 19 21.78 14.48 -8.33
N GLY A 20 21.92 15.67 -7.76
CA GLY A 20 22.96 15.99 -6.79
C GLY A 20 22.85 15.15 -5.51
N ARG A 21 21.64 14.91 -4.99
CA ARG A 21 21.39 14.05 -3.82
C ARG A 21 21.46 12.55 -4.14
N LYS A 22 21.14 12.15 -5.35
CA LYS A 22 21.35 10.77 -5.84
C LYS A 22 22.84 10.48 -6.09
N ILE A 23 23.65 11.51 -6.39
CA ILE A 23 25.12 11.43 -6.51
C ILE A 23 25.80 11.61 -5.14
N MET A 24 25.23 12.39 -4.23
CA MET A 24 25.62 12.46 -2.82
C MET A 24 24.90 11.36 -2.04
N GLY A 25 25.28 10.09 -2.25
CA GLY A 25 24.78 8.97 -1.45
C GLY A 25 24.79 9.32 0.05
N PHE A 26 23.97 8.62 0.83
CA PHE A 26 24.01 8.79 2.28
C PHE A 26 25.43 8.49 2.77
N TYR A 27 26.18 9.53 3.16
CA TYR A 27 27.58 9.39 3.60
C TYR A 27 27.68 8.97 5.07
N ASP A 28 26.58 9.04 5.82
CA ASP A 28 26.50 8.70 7.21
C ASP A 28 26.12 7.25 7.45
N THR A 29 26.55 6.72 8.58
CA THR A 29 26.20 5.35 8.99
C THR A 29 25.11 5.40 10.05
N ILE A 30 24.05 4.64 9.82
CA ILE A 30 22.88 4.54 10.69
C ILE A 30 22.82 3.23 11.43
N ALA A 31 22.16 3.22 12.58
CA ALA A 31 21.86 2.01 13.30
C ALA A 31 20.49 2.05 13.97
N ALA A 32 19.83 0.89 14.03
CA ALA A 32 18.59 0.72 14.79
C ALA A 32 18.38 -0.74 15.19
N LEU A 33 17.44 -0.94 16.12
CA LEU A 33 16.89 -2.24 16.45
C LEU A 33 15.94 -2.67 15.32
N SER A 34 16.22 -3.79 14.66
CA SER A 34 15.41 -4.34 13.55
C SER A 34 14.43 -5.41 14.01
N SER A 35 14.54 -5.92 15.24
CA SER A 35 13.54 -6.80 15.87
C SER A 35 12.57 -5.99 16.72
N PRO A 36 11.37 -6.52 17.04
CA PRO A 36 10.42 -5.85 17.93
C PRO A 36 11.04 -5.49 19.29
N VAL A 37 10.62 -4.34 19.85
CA VAL A 37 11.01 -3.95 21.22
C VAL A 37 10.27 -4.83 22.22
N GLY A 38 10.98 -5.50 23.12
CA GLY A 38 10.35 -6.36 24.13
C GLY A 38 11.31 -7.38 24.73
N LYS A 39 10.78 -8.28 25.55
CA LYS A 39 11.53 -9.45 26.06
C LYS A 39 11.51 -10.55 25.00
N GLY A 40 12.68 -10.93 24.50
CA GLY A 40 12.84 -12.03 23.56
C GLY A 40 14.14 -12.78 23.80
N GLY A 41 14.33 -13.93 23.15
CA GLY A 41 15.59 -14.67 23.21
C GLY A 41 16.72 -13.93 22.51
N VAL A 42 16.41 -13.28 21.37
CA VAL A 42 17.39 -12.60 20.52
C VAL A 42 16.82 -11.26 20.06
N ALA A 43 17.67 -10.25 19.99
CA ALA A 43 17.41 -8.97 19.34
C ALA A 43 18.43 -8.75 18.24
N VAL A 44 17.99 -8.15 17.12
CA VAL A 44 18.82 -7.85 15.95
C VAL A 44 19.01 -6.34 15.84
N ILE A 45 20.24 -5.89 15.90
CA ILE A 45 20.61 -4.48 15.67
C ILE A 45 21.32 -4.40 14.32
N ARG A 46 20.82 -3.54 13.45
CA ARG A 46 21.37 -3.31 12.11
C ARG A 46 22.14 -2.01 12.07
N ILE A 47 23.29 -2.03 11.42
CA ILE A 47 24.16 -0.89 11.13
C ILE A 47 24.31 -0.85 9.60
N SER A 48 24.09 0.29 8.94
CA SER A 48 24.23 0.44 7.48
C SER A 48 24.88 1.77 7.12
N GLY A 49 25.80 1.76 6.19
CA GLY A 49 26.52 2.93 5.71
C GLY A 49 28.00 2.68 5.49
N SER A 50 28.72 3.71 5.06
CA SER A 50 30.11 3.63 4.65
C SER A 50 31.08 3.20 5.77
N GLU A 51 30.75 3.46 7.04
CA GLU A 51 31.58 3.11 8.21
C GLU A 51 31.01 1.93 9.02
N ALA A 52 30.10 1.14 8.45
CA ALA A 52 29.40 0.08 9.18
C ALA A 52 30.36 -0.97 9.75
N PHE A 53 31.42 -1.33 9.00
CA PHE A 53 32.40 -2.33 9.44
C PHE A 53 33.32 -1.78 10.52
N GLU A 54 33.77 -0.55 10.40
CA GLU A 54 34.64 0.14 11.37
C GLU A 54 33.93 0.37 12.69
N ILE A 55 32.66 0.80 12.64
CA ILE A 55 31.83 0.95 13.83
C ILE A 55 31.60 -0.38 14.51
N ALA A 56 31.27 -1.42 13.76
CA ALA A 56 31.09 -2.76 14.30
C ALA A 56 32.39 -3.29 14.91
N GLU A 57 33.59 -3.04 14.34
CA GLU A 57 34.89 -3.42 14.89
C GLU A 57 35.15 -2.80 16.27
N ARG A 58 34.69 -1.56 16.49
CA ARG A 58 34.86 -0.87 17.78
C ARG A 58 34.03 -1.51 18.89
N VAL A 59 32.86 -2.06 18.56
CA VAL A 59 31.86 -2.57 19.52
C VAL A 59 31.79 -4.09 19.60
N PHE A 60 32.43 -4.83 18.70
CA PHE A 60 32.35 -6.30 18.65
C PHE A 60 33.73 -6.93 18.57
N LYS A 61 34.00 -7.88 19.45
CA LYS A 61 35.24 -8.67 19.49
C LYS A 61 34.97 -10.11 19.17
N THR A 62 35.47 -10.60 18.04
CA THR A 62 35.27 -11.99 17.61
C THR A 62 35.97 -12.95 18.49
N ALA A 63 35.37 -14.11 18.81
CA ALA A 63 36.01 -15.17 19.57
C ALA A 63 37.24 -15.77 18.86
N SER A 64 37.32 -15.64 17.53
CA SER A 64 38.45 -16.10 16.73
C SER A 64 39.66 -15.15 16.74
N GLY A 65 39.53 -13.94 17.30
CA GLY A 65 40.53 -12.89 17.28
C GLY A 65 40.70 -12.17 15.93
N LYS A 66 39.92 -12.53 14.91
CA LYS A 66 39.88 -11.81 13.62
C LYS A 66 39.11 -10.50 13.77
N THR A 67 39.53 -9.49 13.04
CA THR A 67 38.79 -8.24 12.96
C THR A 67 37.46 -8.40 12.13
N VAL A 68 36.48 -7.55 12.37
CA VAL A 68 35.23 -7.55 11.59
C VAL A 68 35.53 -7.31 10.10
N ILE A 69 36.55 -6.51 9.81
CA ILE A 69 36.98 -6.21 8.44
C ILE A 69 37.47 -7.47 7.72
N GLU A 70 38.23 -8.33 8.42
CA GLU A 70 38.78 -9.60 7.89
C GLU A 70 37.74 -10.71 7.72
N LEU A 71 36.56 -10.59 8.36
CA LEU A 71 35.53 -11.62 8.23
C LEU A 71 35.02 -11.73 6.79
N LYS A 72 34.70 -12.94 6.38
CA LYS A 72 34.01 -13.15 5.08
C LYS A 72 32.58 -12.66 5.17
N PRO A 73 32.06 -11.94 4.15
CA PRO A 73 30.65 -11.59 4.09
C PRO A 73 29.72 -12.81 4.15
N ASN A 74 28.51 -12.60 4.67
CA ASN A 74 27.44 -13.62 4.79
C ASN A 74 27.81 -14.81 5.69
N MET A 75 28.77 -14.63 6.60
CA MET A 75 29.12 -15.62 7.62
C MET A 75 28.82 -15.07 9.02
N MET A 76 28.08 -15.85 9.80
CA MET A 76 27.79 -15.55 11.20
C MET A 76 28.96 -15.94 12.08
N VAL A 77 29.37 -15.03 12.95
CA VAL A 77 30.54 -15.22 13.84
C VAL A 77 30.14 -14.88 15.27
N TYR A 78 30.55 -15.76 16.21
CA TYR A 78 30.36 -15.53 17.64
C TYR A 78 31.46 -14.61 18.21
N GLY A 79 31.06 -13.77 19.18
CA GLY A 79 31.94 -12.84 19.85
C GLY A 79 31.27 -12.10 21.01
N SER A 80 32.02 -11.18 21.60
CA SER A 80 31.52 -10.34 22.70
C SER A 80 31.30 -8.93 22.26
N ILE A 81 30.17 -8.33 22.68
CA ILE A 81 29.81 -6.95 22.46
C ILE A 81 30.42 -6.12 23.60
N VAL A 82 31.16 -5.08 23.25
CA VAL A 82 31.94 -4.30 24.20
C VAL A 82 31.61 -2.81 24.14
N SER A 83 31.68 -2.12 25.29
CA SER A 83 31.69 -0.67 25.41
C SER A 83 32.69 -0.23 26.46
N ASP A 84 33.51 0.75 26.18
CA ASP A 84 34.53 1.29 27.08
C ASP A 84 35.41 0.20 27.71
N GLY A 85 35.77 -0.83 26.91
CA GLY A 85 36.60 -1.96 27.34
C GLY A 85 35.89 -2.99 28.22
N ARG A 86 34.58 -2.86 28.47
CA ARG A 86 33.76 -3.79 29.23
C ARG A 86 32.85 -4.59 28.31
N VAL A 87 32.69 -5.88 28.59
CA VAL A 87 31.73 -6.73 27.91
C VAL A 87 30.32 -6.35 28.38
N ILE A 88 29.45 -6.04 27.42
CA ILE A 88 28.02 -5.78 27.65
C ILE A 88 27.23 -7.08 27.54
N ASP A 89 27.53 -7.85 26.48
CA ASP A 89 26.81 -9.07 26.13
C ASP A 89 27.67 -9.92 25.20
N ASP A 90 27.29 -11.19 25.04
CA ASP A 90 27.83 -12.08 24.02
C ASP A 90 26.79 -12.21 22.89
N GLY A 91 27.25 -12.35 21.66
CA GLY A 91 26.34 -12.39 20.54
C GLY A 91 26.95 -12.92 19.25
N LEU A 92 26.16 -12.78 18.20
CA LEU A 92 26.55 -13.17 16.85
C LEU A 92 26.59 -11.92 15.95
N LEU A 93 27.55 -11.89 15.04
CA LEU A 93 27.68 -10.83 14.05
C LEU A 93 27.69 -11.42 12.65
N VAL A 94 27.00 -10.78 11.73
CA VAL A 94 27.10 -11.05 10.30
C VAL A 94 27.32 -9.73 9.56
N LYS A 95 28.21 -9.71 8.55
CA LYS A 95 28.41 -8.58 7.68
C LYS A 95 27.95 -8.88 6.26
N PHE A 96 27.42 -7.87 5.61
CA PHE A 96 27.00 -7.87 4.21
C PHE A 96 27.76 -6.75 3.49
N ALA A 97 28.55 -7.12 2.51
CA ALA A 97 29.31 -6.13 1.74
C ALA A 97 28.48 -5.56 0.59
N SER A 98 28.59 -4.24 0.38
CA SER A 98 28.03 -3.54 -0.77
C SER A 98 28.43 -4.23 -2.09
N PRO A 99 27.53 -4.30 -3.09
CA PRO A 99 26.10 -3.96 -3.10
C PRO A 99 25.20 -5.13 -2.64
N ARG A 100 25.73 -6.20 -2.06
CA ARG A 100 25.01 -7.43 -1.68
C ARG A 100 24.48 -7.37 -0.26
N SER A 101 23.75 -6.29 0.06
CA SER A 101 23.06 -6.09 1.32
C SER A 101 21.62 -5.67 1.05
N PHE A 102 20.81 -5.50 2.10
CA PHE A 102 19.44 -5.01 1.97
C PHE A 102 19.40 -3.57 1.45
N THR A 103 20.19 -2.68 2.03
CA THR A 103 20.26 -1.27 1.64
C THR A 103 21.10 -1.01 0.40
N GLY A 104 21.90 -2.00 -0.06
CA GLY A 104 22.93 -1.78 -1.08
C GLY A 104 24.23 -1.21 -0.53
N GLU A 105 24.28 -0.81 0.74
CA GLU A 105 25.47 -0.30 1.45
C GLU A 105 26.18 -1.43 2.22
N ASP A 106 27.37 -1.15 2.77
CA ASP A 106 27.97 -2.03 3.76
C ASP A 106 27.06 -2.09 4.98
N THR A 107 26.74 -3.31 5.40
CA THR A 107 25.75 -3.54 6.47
C THR A 107 26.30 -4.59 7.47
N VAL A 108 26.04 -4.35 8.75
CA VAL A 108 26.33 -5.32 9.82
C VAL A 108 25.06 -5.57 10.62
N GLU A 109 24.79 -6.82 10.93
CA GLU A 109 23.78 -7.19 11.91
C GLU A 109 24.45 -7.84 13.12
N ILE A 110 24.13 -7.29 14.30
CA ILE A 110 24.56 -7.81 15.59
C ILE A 110 23.35 -8.43 16.28
N ASN A 111 23.41 -9.71 16.55
CA ASN A 111 22.38 -10.44 17.28
C ASN A 111 22.84 -10.56 18.75
N CYS A 112 22.16 -9.87 19.66
CA CYS A 112 22.37 -9.86 21.08
C CYS A 112 21.18 -10.48 21.84
N HIS A 113 21.26 -10.62 23.17
CA HIS A 113 20.10 -11.03 23.95
C HIS A 113 18.98 -9.98 23.92
N GLY A 114 17.73 -10.45 23.81
CA GLY A 114 16.53 -9.63 23.56
C GLY A 114 15.96 -8.95 24.82
N GLY A 115 16.81 -8.46 25.71
CA GLY A 115 16.38 -7.66 26.86
C GLY A 115 16.39 -6.17 26.54
N ILE A 116 15.34 -5.41 26.92
CA ILE A 116 15.23 -3.97 26.64
C ILE A 116 16.50 -3.21 27.08
N PHE A 117 17.00 -3.48 28.28
CA PHE A 117 18.19 -2.81 28.81
C PHE A 117 19.46 -3.18 28.04
N VAL A 118 19.61 -4.46 27.66
CA VAL A 118 20.78 -4.96 26.90
C VAL A 118 20.78 -4.29 25.50
N THR A 119 19.66 -4.32 24.80
CA THR A 119 19.55 -3.70 23.47
C THR A 119 19.83 -2.20 23.49
N GLN A 120 19.33 -1.47 24.49
CA GLN A 120 19.64 -0.05 24.67
C GLN A 120 21.13 0.20 24.93
N LYS A 121 21.79 -0.64 25.73
CA LYS A 121 23.24 -0.54 25.98
C LYS A 121 24.06 -0.80 24.71
N VAL A 122 23.68 -1.81 23.93
CA VAL A 122 24.37 -2.13 22.67
C VAL A 122 24.16 -0.99 21.65
N LEU A 123 22.94 -0.47 21.49
CA LEU A 123 22.69 0.70 20.62
C LEU A 123 23.49 1.91 21.07
N SER A 124 23.54 2.21 22.37
CA SER A 124 24.33 3.33 22.89
C SER A 124 25.82 3.19 22.59
N ALA A 125 26.37 1.95 22.67
CA ALA A 125 27.76 1.69 22.30
C ALA A 125 28.01 1.93 20.80
N ILE A 126 27.08 1.52 19.93
CA ILE A 126 27.14 1.72 18.48
C ILE A 126 27.07 3.22 18.13
N PHE A 127 26.19 3.98 18.80
CA PHE A 127 26.10 5.43 18.60
C PHE A 127 27.36 6.15 19.08
N ALA A 128 27.89 5.76 20.23
CA ALA A 128 29.17 6.29 20.73
C ALA A 128 30.35 5.94 19.78
N ALA A 129 30.25 4.84 19.04
CA ALA A 129 31.23 4.43 18.04
C ALA A 129 31.10 5.17 16.70
N GLY A 130 30.06 6.01 16.50
CA GLY A 130 29.95 6.91 15.34
C GLY A 130 28.71 6.73 14.47
N ALA A 131 27.85 5.73 14.71
CA ALA A 131 26.57 5.66 14.01
C ALA A 131 25.59 6.68 14.57
N ARG A 132 24.67 7.17 13.73
CA ARG A 132 23.49 7.88 14.23
C ARG A 132 22.26 6.94 14.30
N PRO A 133 21.24 7.31 15.09
CA PRO A 133 19.95 6.62 15.03
C PRO A 133 19.35 6.70 13.63
N ALA A 134 18.77 5.59 13.15
CA ALA A 134 18.00 5.57 11.93
C ALA A 134 16.63 6.19 12.14
N GLU A 135 16.13 6.89 11.12
CA GLU A 135 14.76 7.37 11.04
C GLU A 135 13.78 6.22 10.70
N ALA A 136 12.48 6.50 10.79
CA ALA A 136 11.45 5.57 10.36
C ALA A 136 11.64 5.22 8.88
N GLY A 137 11.62 3.92 8.53
CA GLY A 137 11.76 3.43 7.15
C GLY A 137 13.11 3.71 6.47
N GLU A 138 14.12 4.23 7.18
CA GLU A 138 15.34 4.72 6.53
C GLU A 138 16.14 3.63 5.84
N PHE A 139 16.22 2.41 6.36
CA PHE A 139 16.90 1.31 5.67
C PHE A 139 16.21 0.96 4.35
N THR A 140 14.87 0.95 4.32
CA THR A 140 14.11 0.67 3.09
C THR A 140 14.21 1.84 2.11
N ARG A 141 14.21 3.09 2.60
CA ARG A 141 14.46 4.28 1.79
C ARG A 141 15.83 4.23 1.12
N ARG A 142 16.89 3.83 1.84
CA ARG A 142 18.23 3.64 1.28
C ARG A 142 18.26 2.52 0.25
N ALA A 143 17.55 1.40 0.49
CA ALA A 143 17.39 0.35 -0.49
C ALA A 143 16.72 0.84 -1.77
N PHE A 144 15.69 1.68 -1.68
CA PHE A 144 15.04 2.32 -2.81
C PHE A 144 15.99 3.27 -3.56
N VAL A 145 16.64 4.21 -2.87
CA VAL A 145 17.59 5.17 -3.47
C VAL A 145 18.75 4.46 -4.15
N ASN A 146 19.24 3.37 -3.58
CA ASN A 146 20.30 2.55 -4.13
C ASN A 146 19.83 1.57 -5.23
N GLY A 147 18.57 1.65 -5.66
CA GLY A 147 18.00 0.84 -6.75
C GLY A 147 17.83 -0.65 -6.43
N LYS A 148 17.83 -1.01 -5.13
CA LYS A 148 17.60 -2.41 -4.69
C LYS A 148 16.12 -2.78 -4.75
N LEU A 149 15.25 -1.81 -4.54
CA LEU A 149 13.80 -1.94 -4.57
C LEU A 149 13.18 -0.81 -5.41
N ALA A 150 12.11 -1.10 -6.13
CA ALA A 150 11.22 -0.06 -6.65
C ALA A 150 10.32 0.46 -5.52
N LEU A 151 9.71 1.65 -5.71
CA LEU A 151 8.82 2.23 -4.70
C LEU A 151 7.63 1.31 -4.40
N SER A 152 7.02 0.73 -5.45
CA SER A 152 5.94 -0.25 -5.30
C SER A 152 6.34 -1.50 -4.49
N GLN A 153 7.60 -1.93 -4.58
CA GLN A 153 8.13 -3.03 -3.77
C GLN A 153 8.38 -2.61 -2.32
N ALA A 154 8.82 -1.37 -2.10
CA ALA A 154 8.98 -0.82 -0.76
C ALA A 154 7.61 -0.70 -0.05
N GLU A 155 6.59 -0.14 -0.72
CA GLU A 155 5.21 -0.09 -0.20
C GLU A 155 4.70 -1.50 0.15
N ALA A 156 4.93 -2.47 -0.75
CA ALA A 156 4.54 -3.87 -0.52
C ALA A 156 5.26 -4.51 0.68
N LEU A 157 6.49 -4.08 1.01
CA LEU A 157 7.18 -4.53 2.22
C LEU A 157 6.46 -4.03 3.48
N GLY A 158 5.99 -2.78 3.50
CA GLY A 158 5.17 -2.25 4.59
C GLY A 158 3.93 -3.10 4.80
N THR A 159 3.17 -3.30 3.73
CA THR A 159 1.94 -4.10 3.73
C THR A 159 2.16 -5.57 4.13
N LEU A 160 3.30 -6.16 3.74
CA LEU A 160 3.66 -7.54 4.13
C LEU A 160 3.77 -7.69 5.65
N LEU A 161 4.31 -6.67 6.33
CA LEU A 161 4.50 -6.69 7.78
C LEU A 161 3.18 -6.50 8.55
N GLU A 162 2.19 -5.90 7.91
CA GLU A 162 0.86 -5.65 8.47
C GLU A 162 -0.17 -6.70 8.07
N ALA A 163 0.20 -7.65 7.21
CA ALA A 163 -0.70 -8.69 6.71
C ALA A 163 -1.30 -9.51 7.86
N LYS A 164 -2.64 -9.65 7.86
CA LYS A 164 -3.43 -10.32 8.90
C LYS A 164 -4.05 -11.64 8.42
N ASN A 165 -4.03 -11.88 7.11
CA ASN A 165 -4.57 -13.11 6.51
C ASN A 165 -3.73 -13.57 5.32
N ASP A 166 -4.01 -14.79 4.82
CA ASP A 166 -3.25 -15.42 3.73
C ASP A 166 -3.38 -14.68 2.39
N GLU A 167 -4.52 -14.05 2.14
CA GLU A 167 -4.76 -13.29 0.91
C GLU A 167 -3.90 -12.03 0.89
N GLN A 168 -3.86 -11.26 1.99
CA GLN A 168 -2.98 -10.11 2.13
C GLN A 168 -1.51 -10.51 1.98
N LEU A 169 -1.10 -11.62 2.62
CA LEU A 169 0.25 -12.14 2.51
C LEU A 169 0.61 -12.49 1.06
N THR A 170 -0.30 -13.15 0.35
CA THR A 170 -0.10 -13.56 -1.05
C THR A 170 0.03 -12.33 -1.96
N LEU A 171 -0.85 -11.34 -1.79
CA LEU A 171 -0.83 -10.08 -2.56
C LEU A 171 0.45 -9.27 -2.30
N ALA A 172 0.81 -9.07 -1.04
CA ALA A 172 2.03 -8.34 -0.66
C ALA A 172 3.28 -9.02 -1.22
N ARG A 173 3.38 -10.35 -1.16
CA ARG A 173 4.49 -11.10 -1.78
C ARG A 173 4.52 -10.95 -3.31
N GLY A 174 3.35 -10.96 -3.94
CA GLY A 174 3.21 -10.71 -5.39
C GLY A 174 3.77 -9.33 -5.77
N ALA A 175 3.36 -8.29 -5.04
CA ALA A 175 3.85 -6.92 -5.27
C ALA A 175 5.36 -6.79 -4.97
N MET A 176 5.87 -7.39 -3.88
CA MET A 176 7.31 -7.44 -3.58
C MET A 176 8.13 -8.14 -4.66
N SER A 177 7.57 -9.12 -5.38
CA SER A 177 8.29 -9.79 -6.48
C SER A 177 8.51 -8.91 -7.72
N GLY A 178 8.00 -7.67 -7.71
CA GLY A 178 8.19 -6.69 -8.78
C GLY A 178 7.21 -6.82 -9.95
N LYS A 179 6.09 -7.51 -9.80
CA LYS A 179 5.10 -7.69 -10.88
C LYS A 179 4.55 -6.37 -11.40
N ILE A 180 4.19 -5.43 -10.47
CA ILE A 180 3.72 -4.09 -10.85
C ILE A 180 4.81 -3.36 -11.62
N LYS A 181 6.04 -3.36 -11.11
CA LYS A 181 7.19 -2.75 -11.80
C LYS A 181 7.36 -3.31 -13.21
N ASN A 182 7.31 -4.64 -13.35
CA ASN A 182 7.50 -5.28 -14.67
C ASN A 182 6.37 -4.94 -15.66
N ALA A 183 5.12 -4.85 -15.17
CA ALA A 183 3.98 -4.42 -15.97
C ALA A 183 4.15 -2.96 -16.43
N CYS A 184 4.48 -2.05 -15.50
CA CYS A 184 4.76 -0.64 -15.81
C CYS A 184 5.94 -0.50 -16.79
N ASP A 185 7.03 -1.25 -16.61
CA ASP A 185 8.19 -1.25 -17.52
C ASP A 185 7.81 -1.71 -18.93
N GLY A 186 6.92 -2.70 -19.05
CA GLY A 186 6.40 -3.18 -20.35
C GLY A 186 5.62 -2.10 -21.08
N ILE A 187 4.68 -1.45 -20.38
CA ILE A 187 3.86 -0.37 -20.94
C ILE A 187 4.73 0.86 -21.25
N TYR A 188 5.65 1.23 -20.35
CA TYR A 188 6.56 2.35 -20.55
C TYR A 188 7.39 2.21 -21.84
N LYS A 189 7.88 1.00 -22.14
CA LYS A 189 8.62 0.73 -23.39
C LYS A 189 7.75 0.96 -24.62
N LYS A 190 6.48 0.56 -24.59
CA LYS A 190 5.56 0.80 -25.71
C LYS A 190 5.29 2.29 -25.87
N LEU A 191 5.04 3.03 -24.78
CA LEU A 191 4.91 4.49 -24.83
C LEU A 191 6.17 5.17 -25.36
N THR A 192 7.37 4.66 -25.02
CA THR A 192 8.63 5.18 -25.54
C THR A 192 8.72 5.01 -27.06
N VAL A 193 8.28 3.90 -27.60
CA VAL A 193 8.25 3.68 -29.07
C VAL A 193 7.22 4.62 -29.70
N LEU A 194 6.03 4.71 -29.15
CA LEU A 194 4.95 5.57 -29.66
C LEU A 194 5.36 7.05 -29.69
N VAL A 195 5.96 7.58 -28.61
CA VAL A 195 6.41 8.98 -28.58
C VAL A 195 7.55 9.24 -29.56
N ALA A 196 8.47 8.26 -29.73
CA ALA A 196 9.53 8.38 -30.72
C ALA A 196 8.99 8.43 -32.16
N GLN A 197 7.95 7.66 -32.49
CA GLN A 197 7.27 7.71 -33.78
C GLN A 197 6.61 9.08 -33.99
N VAL A 198 5.93 9.62 -32.97
CA VAL A 198 5.33 10.96 -33.03
C VAL A 198 6.38 12.03 -33.33
N TYR A 199 7.48 12.06 -32.61
CA TYR A 199 8.55 13.06 -32.83
C TYR A 199 9.30 12.85 -34.15
N ALA A 200 9.53 11.62 -34.57
CA ALA A 200 10.13 11.37 -35.91
C ALA A 200 9.27 11.99 -37.02
N ARG A 201 7.95 11.94 -36.91
CA ARG A 201 7.05 12.56 -37.88
C ARG A 201 7.01 14.09 -37.77
N VAL A 202 7.28 14.66 -36.61
CA VAL A 202 7.44 16.11 -36.42
C VAL A 202 8.72 16.61 -37.04
N ASP A 203 9.84 15.88 -36.86
CA ASP A 203 11.16 16.28 -37.28
C ASP A 203 11.39 16.07 -38.81
N TYR A 204 10.71 15.08 -39.41
CA TYR A 204 10.84 14.70 -40.80
C TYR A 204 9.51 14.67 -41.54
N PRO A 205 8.79 15.82 -41.66
CA PRO A 205 7.45 15.87 -42.23
C PRO A 205 7.39 15.59 -43.74
N GLU A 206 8.50 15.73 -44.43
CA GLU A 206 8.62 15.51 -45.88
C GLU A 206 9.09 14.10 -46.26
N GLU A 207 9.52 13.29 -45.31
CA GLU A 207 9.90 11.90 -45.53
C GLU A 207 8.66 10.99 -45.55
N ASP A 208 8.61 10.08 -46.53
CA ASP A 208 7.53 9.08 -46.64
C ASP A 208 7.77 7.98 -45.60
N LEU A 209 7.44 8.29 -44.33
CA LEU A 209 7.47 7.36 -43.23
C LEU A 209 6.21 6.47 -43.31
N SER A 210 6.19 5.56 -44.30
CA SER A 210 5.03 4.73 -44.64
C SER A 210 4.52 3.87 -43.46
N ASP A 211 5.40 3.57 -42.49
CA ASP A 211 5.12 2.70 -41.36
C ASP A 211 4.75 3.48 -40.07
N MET A 212 4.42 4.78 -40.19
CA MET A 212 4.10 5.66 -39.06
C MET A 212 2.89 6.56 -39.34
N THR A 213 1.82 6.00 -39.83
CA THR A 213 0.58 6.76 -40.05
C THR A 213 -0.08 7.15 -38.74
N SER A 214 -0.85 8.25 -38.73
CA SER A 214 -1.62 8.64 -37.52
C SER A 214 -2.59 7.54 -37.08
N GLU A 215 -3.11 6.74 -38.03
CA GLU A 215 -4.02 5.61 -37.73
C GLU A 215 -3.29 4.43 -37.05
N GLU A 216 -2.06 4.14 -37.45
CA GLU A 216 -1.23 3.11 -36.80
C GLU A 216 -0.83 3.53 -35.39
N MET A 217 -0.38 4.79 -35.20
CA MET A 217 -0.11 5.35 -33.88
C MET A 217 -1.33 5.35 -32.98
N ALA A 218 -2.51 5.72 -33.51
CA ALA A 218 -3.77 5.67 -32.78
C ALA A 218 -4.15 4.23 -32.39
N THR A 219 -3.88 3.25 -33.24
CA THR A 219 -4.11 1.84 -32.96
C THR A 219 -3.20 1.35 -31.82
N GLU A 220 -1.91 1.68 -31.86
CA GLU A 220 -0.96 1.36 -30.80
C GLU A 220 -1.35 2.05 -29.47
N ALA A 221 -1.78 3.32 -29.51
CA ALA A 221 -2.29 4.01 -28.33
C ALA A 221 -3.51 3.32 -27.72
N ARG A 222 -4.46 2.81 -28.53
CA ARG A 222 -5.63 2.04 -28.05
C ARG A 222 -5.21 0.74 -27.37
N GLU A 223 -4.22 0.03 -27.92
CA GLU A 223 -3.70 -1.19 -27.28
C GLU A 223 -3.09 -0.89 -25.92
N ILE A 224 -2.28 0.18 -25.82
CA ILE A 224 -1.66 0.60 -24.55
C ILE A 224 -2.74 1.04 -23.54
N ILE A 225 -3.77 1.78 -23.98
CA ILE A 225 -4.91 2.14 -23.13
C ILE A 225 -5.59 0.90 -22.56
N SER A 226 -5.82 -0.12 -23.39
CA SER A 226 -6.44 -1.37 -22.93
C SER A 226 -5.59 -2.08 -21.87
N GLU A 227 -4.25 -2.06 -21.99
CA GLU A 227 -3.36 -2.63 -20.98
C GLU A 227 -3.37 -1.84 -19.67
N LEU A 228 -3.39 -0.51 -19.74
CA LEU A 228 -3.51 0.36 -18.57
C LEU A 228 -4.87 0.17 -17.88
N GLU A 229 -5.96 0.04 -18.64
CA GLU A 229 -7.29 -0.24 -18.10
C GLU A 229 -7.36 -1.60 -17.41
N ALA A 230 -6.77 -2.62 -18.01
CA ALA A 230 -6.67 -3.94 -17.39
C ALA A 230 -5.91 -3.89 -16.05
N LEU A 231 -4.82 -3.11 -15.98
CA LEU A 231 -4.08 -2.91 -14.74
C LEU A 231 -4.89 -2.09 -13.72
N ARG A 232 -5.59 -1.03 -14.14
CA ARG A 232 -6.49 -0.25 -13.28
C ARG A 232 -7.57 -1.11 -12.66
N ASP A 233 -8.18 -1.99 -13.45
CA ASP A 233 -9.31 -2.81 -13.00
C ASP A 233 -8.88 -3.83 -11.92
N THR A 234 -7.56 -4.07 -11.74
CA THR A 234 -7.05 -4.86 -10.62
C THR A 234 -7.14 -4.14 -9.28
N TYR A 235 -7.18 -2.80 -9.28
CA TYR A 235 -7.16 -2.00 -8.06
C TYR A 235 -8.32 -2.31 -7.11
N ARG A 236 -9.54 -2.50 -7.63
CA ARG A 236 -10.71 -2.80 -6.80
C ARG A 236 -10.48 -4.05 -5.93
N THR A 237 -9.90 -5.09 -6.52
CA THR A 237 -9.55 -6.32 -5.79
C THR A 237 -8.39 -6.08 -4.83
N GLY A 238 -7.33 -5.43 -5.28
CA GLY A 238 -6.17 -5.11 -4.45
C GLY A 238 -6.53 -4.26 -3.23
N HIS A 239 -7.28 -3.18 -3.41
CA HIS A 239 -7.77 -2.31 -2.35
C HIS A 239 -8.65 -3.06 -1.34
N ALA A 240 -9.62 -3.84 -1.82
CA ALA A 240 -10.54 -4.59 -0.95
C ALA A 240 -9.82 -5.63 -0.07
N VAL A 241 -8.75 -6.23 -0.56
CA VAL A 241 -7.94 -7.19 0.19
C VAL A 241 -6.99 -6.47 1.15
N MET A 242 -6.26 -5.45 0.69
CA MET A 242 -5.15 -4.83 1.43
C MET A 242 -5.58 -3.71 2.37
N GLU A 243 -6.19 -2.66 1.85
CA GLU A 243 -6.62 -1.50 2.63
C GLU A 243 -7.93 -1.76 3.35
N GLY A 244 -8.79 -2.55 2.71
CA GLY A 244 -10.11 -2.90 3.20
C GLY A 244 -11.19 -1.87 2.86
N VAL A 245 -12.41 -2.38 2.69
CA VAL A 245 -13.59 -1.65 2.27
C VAL A 245 -14.21 -0.90 3.45
N LYS A 246 -14.34 0.42 3.37
CA LYS A 246 -15.01 1.23 4.39
C LYS A 246 -16.48 0.84 4.46
N THR A 247 -16.87 0.17 5.54
CA THR A 247 -18.18 -0.45 5.70
C THR A 247 -18.96 0.21 6.82
N VAL A 248 -20.16 0.66 6.54
CA VAL A 248 -21.11 1.21 7.51
C VAL A 248 -22.28 0.26 7.70
N ILE A 249 -22.61 -0.05 8.96
CA ILE A 249 -23.81 -0.81 9.34
C ILE A 249 -24.87 0.18 9.80
N CYS A 250 -25.98 0.29 9.08
CA CYS A 250 -27.06 1.22 9.36
C CYS A 250 -28.42 0.51 9.47
N GLY A 251 -29.43 1.21 9.96
CA GLY A 251 -30.78 0.71 10.21
C GLY A 251 -31.33 1.23 11.54
N LYS A 252 -32.59 0.99 11.82
CA LYS A 252 -33.30 1.46 13.02
C LYS A 252 -32.70 0.89 14.34
N PRO A 253 -33.01 1.48 15.50
CA PRO A 253 -32.71 0.85 16.78
C PRO A 253 -33.34 -0.56 16.88
N ASN A 254 -32.64 -1.47 17.53
CA ASN A 254 -33.12 -2.85 17.85
C ASN A 254 -33.34 -3.80 16.64
N VAL A 255 -32.97 -3.42 15.40
CA VAL A 255 -33.02 -4.34 14.24
C VAL A 255 -31.87 -5.38 14.27
N GLY A 256 -30.90 -5.21 15.19
CA GLY A 256 -29.80 -6.15 15.38
C GLY A 256 -28.47 -5.71 14.77
N LYS A 257 -28.24 -4.42 14.59
CA LYS A 257 -26.95 -3.89 14.10
C LYS A 257 -25.76 -4.38 14.92
N SER A 258 -25.85 -4.27 16.26
CA SER A 258 -24.80 -4.75 17.16
C SER A 258 -24.59 -6.26 17.08
N SER A 259 -25.64 -7.02 16.80
CA SER A 259 -25.55 -8.47 16.62
C SER A 259 -24.84 -8.81 15.29
N ILE A 260 -25.17 -8.11 14.21
CA ILE A 260 -24.45 -8.24 12.92
C ILE A 260 -22.99 -7.84 13.08
N TYR A 261 -22.71 -6.72 13.75
CA TYR A 261 -21.36 -6.30 14.05
C TYR A 261 -20.56 -7.37 14.81
N ASN A 262 -21.09 -7.87 15.92
CA ASN A 262 -20.43 -8.91 16.72
C ASN A 262 -20.27 -10.22 15.93
N LEU A 263 -21.21 -10.55 15.07
CA LEU A 263 -21.15 -11.69 14.18
C LEU A 263 -19.98 -11.55 13.19
N LEU A 264 -19.81 -10.38 12.57
CA LEU A 264 -18.70 -10.12 11.66
C LEU A 264 -17.35 -10.14 12.37
N VAL A 265 -17.26 -9.54 13.56
CA VAL A 265 -16.03 -9.55 14.38
C VAL A 265 -15.68 -10.95 14.88
N GLY A 266 -16.70 -11.78 15.21
CA GLY A 266 -16.49 -13.14 15.72
C GLY A 266 -16.27 -14.21 14.65
N TYR A 267 -16.68 -13.96 13.42
CA TYR A 267 -16.70 -14.96 12.33
C TYR A 267 -15.30 -15.36 11.85
N ASP A 268 -14.34 -14.42 11.90
CA ASP A 268 -12.94 -14.67 11.53
C ASP A 268 -12.05 -13.86 12.49
N ALA A 269 -12.01 -14.26 13.76
CA ALA A 269 -11.16 -13.65 14.77
C ALA A 269 -9.67 -13.93 14.47
N ALA A 270 -9.17 -13.40 13.35
CA ALA A 270 -7.75 -13.25 13.12
C ALA A 270 -7.24 -12.13 14.03
N ILE A 271 -6.59 -12.52 15.11
CA ILE A 271 -5.69 -11.80 16.01
C ILE A 271 -5.87 -10.26 15.92
N VAL A 272 -6.84 -9.75 16.70
CA VAL A 272 -6.90 -8.33 17.02
C VAL A 272 -5.66 -8.02 17.89
N THR A 273 -4.60 -7.53 17.27
CA THR A 273 -3.53 -6.89 18.02
C THR A 273 -3.95 -5.45 18.28
N GLU A 274 -4.33 -5.17 19.53
CA GLU A 274 -4.36 -3.81 20.05
C GLU A 274 -2.94 -3.23 19.93
N ILE A 275 -2.70 -2.42 18.93
CA ILE A 275 -1.51 -1.57 18.89
C ILE A 275 -1.82 -0.38 19.80
N GLU A 276 -1.37 -0.43 21.05
CA GLU A 276 -1.33 0.75 21.93
C GLU A 276 -0.46 1.82 21.26
N GLY A 277 -1.08 2.91 20.77
CA GLY A 277 -0.30 4.07 20.31
C GLY A 277 -0.99 5.07 19.39
N THR A 278 -2.15 4.78 18.82
CA THR A 278 -2.87 5.75 17.96
C THR A 278 -4.17 6.22 18.60
N THR A 279 -4.03 7.00 19.68
CA THR A 279 -5.14 7.66 20.33
C THR A 279 -5.44 8.96 19.59
N ARG A 280 -6.39 8.93 18.63
CA ARG A 280 -7.28 10.07 18.27
C ARG A 280 -8.19 9.83 17.07
N ASP A 281 -8.01 8.76 16.30
CA ASP A 281 -8.89 8.46 15.18
C ASP A 281 -10.04 7.53 15.62
N LEU A 282 -11.21 7.73 15.02
CA LEU A 282 -12.44 6.95 15.20
C LEU A 282 -12.11 5.45 15.32
N LEU A 283 -12.67 4.76 16.32
CA LEU A 283 -12.53 3.33 16.54
C LEU A 283 -13.01 2.56 15.29
N THR A 284 -12.11 2.38 14.33
CA THR A 284 -12.34 1.53 13.16
C THR A 284 -11.86 0.13 13.48
N GLU A 285 -12.76 -0.84 13.48
CA GLU A 285 -12.41 -2.24 13.63
C GLU A 285 -12.26 -2.88 12.25
N THR A 286 -11.19 -3.63 12.06
CA THR A 286 -10.90 -4.31 10.80
C THR A 286 -11.24 -5.79 10.95
N VAL A 287 -12.12 -6.32 10.08
CA VAL A 287 -12.55 -7.72 10.09
C VAL A 287 -12.34 -8.33 8.72
N SER A 288 -11.96 -9.61 8.65
CA SER A 288 -11.89 -10.36 7.40
C SER A 288 -13.21 -11.07 7.14
N LEU A 289 -13.82 -10.79 6.00
CA LEU A 289 -14.99 -11.52 5.53
C LEU A 289 -14.62 -12.28 4.25
N GLY A 290 -14.08 -13.48 4.42
CA GLY A 290 -13.45 -14.24 3.35
C GLY A 290 -12.18 -13.55 2.82
N ARG A 291 -12.12 -13.31 1.51
CA ARG A 291 -10.98 -12.64 0.86
C ARG A 291 -11.02 -11.11 0.99
N VAL A 292 -12.15 -10.54 1.42
CA VAL A 292 -12.33 -9.10 1.55
C VAL A 292 -12.10 -8.66 3.00
N THR A 293 -11.33 -7.62 3.19
CA THR A 293 -11.16 -6.93 4.46
C THR A 293 -12.22 -5.84 4.58
N LEU A 294 -13.01 -5.83 5.67
CA LEU A 294 -13.97 -4.77 5.98
C LEU A 294 -13.41 -3.87 7.07
N ARG A 295 -13.47 -2.56 6.85
CA ARG A 295 -13.16 -1.53 7.84
C ARG A 295 -14.48 -0.99 8.37
N LEU A 296 -14.94 -1.50 9.52
CA LEU A 296 -16.18 -1.09 10.14
C LEU A 296 -16.03 0.31 10.75
N VAL A 297 -16.71 1.30 10.15
CA VAL A 297 -16.63 2.70 10.54
C VAL A 297 -17.79 3.03 11.48
N ASP A 298 -17.46 3.74 12.58
CA ASP A 298 -18.36 4.31 13.57
C ASP A 298 -19.40 3.36 14.18
N THR A 299 -18.93 2.58 15.12
CA THR A 299 -19.76 1.75 15.98
C THR A 299 -20.10 2.44 17.31
N ALA A 300 -19.72 3.71 17.51
CA ALA A 300 -19.95 4.42 18.76
C ALA A 300 -21.45 4.54 19.09
N GLY A 301 -22.32 4.68 18.08
CA GLY A 301 -23.77 4.57 18.24
C GLY A 301 -24.26 3.15 18.55
N ILE A 302 -23.48 2.12 18.25
CA ILE A 302 -23.82 0.71 18.49
C ILE A 302 -23.44 0.28 19.94
N ARG A 303 -22.38 0.89 20.51
CA ARG A 303 -21.88 0.57 21.86
C ARG A 303 -22.49 1.44 22.97
N ALA A 304 -23.04 2.62 22.65
CA ALA A 304 -23.66 3.50 23.64
C ALA A 304 -25.12 3.14 23.89
N THR A 305 -25.36 2.33 24.88
CA THR A 305 -26.61 2.29 25.64
C THR A 305 -26.50 3.41 26.69
N ASP A 306 -27.00 4.60 26.39
CA ASP A 306 -27.70 5.50 27.30
C ASP A 306 -27.73 6.95 26.78
N ASP A 307 -28.93 7.52 26.84
CA ASP A 307 -29.35 8.89 26.64
C ASP A 307 -28.30 9.98 26.89
N ARG A 308 -28.01 10.74 25.88
CA ARG A 308 -27.62 12.17 25.81
C ARG A 308 -26.46 12.42 24.79
N VAL A 309 -26.74 12.35 23.51
CA VAL A 309 -26.02 13.13 22.49
C VAL A 309 -26.65 12.88 21.09
N GLU A 310 -27.95 13.08 20.96
CA GLU A 310 -28.68 12.78 19.72
C GLU A 310 -28.27 13.62 18.50
N SER A 311 -27.89 14.88 18.68
CA SER A 311 -27.57 15.75 17.54
C SER A 311 -26.16 15.56 16.95
N ILE A 312 -25.17 15.24 17.77
CA ILE A 312 -23.78 14.98 17.31
C ILE A 312 -23.70 13.60 16.65
N GLY A 313 -24.52 12.64 17.09
CA GLY A 313 -24.59 11.28 16.52
C GLY A 313 -25.13 11.26 15.10
N VAL A 314 -26.19 12.02 14.81
CA VAL A 314 -26.82 12.08 13.48
C VAL A 314 -25.89 12.67 12.43
N GLU A 315 -25.16 13.75 12.74
CA GLU A 315 -24.24 14.38 11.80
C GLU A 315 -23.01 13.49 11.51
N ARG A 316 -22.53 12.75 12.50
CA ARG A 316 -21.46 11.74 12.32
C ARG A 316 -21.94 10.57 11.47
N ALA A 317 -23.14 10.04 11.74
CA ALA A 317 -23.71 8.95 10.95
C ALA A 317 -23.87 9.34 9.46
N LYS A 318 -24.31 10.57 9.18
CA LYS A 318 -24.43 11.09 7.81
C LYS A 318 -23.05 11.20 7.12
N ARG A 319 -22.04 11.67 7.82
CA ARG A 319 -20.66 11.71 7.27
C ARG A 319 -20.11 10.31 7.01
N SER A 320 -20.32 9.38 7.95
CA SER A 320 -19.87 8.00 7.77
C SER A 320 -20.54 7.32 6.58
N LEU A 321 -21.85 7.59 6.36
CA LEU A 321 -22.57 7.10 5.18
C LEU A 321 -22.04 7.70 3.86
N ALA A 322 -21.70 9.00 3.87
CA ALA A 322 -21.14 9.67 2.68
C ALA A 322 -19.76 9.14 2.29
N ASP A 323 -18.96 8.74 3.27
CA ASP A 323 -17.60 8.22 3.08
C ASP A 323 -17.56 6.68 2.92
N ALA A 324 -18.71 6.00 3.01
CA ALA A 324 -18.79 4.55 2.91
C ALA A 324 -18.54 4.06 1.48
N GLU A 325 -17.85 2.93 1.36
CA GLU A 325 -17.71 2.16 0.12
C GLU A 325 -18.71 0.99 0.08
N LEU A 326 -19.11 0.49 1.27
CA LEU A 326 -20.13 -0.53 1.44
C LEU A 326 -21.10 -0.12 2.56
N ILE A 327 -22.39 -0.20 2.29
CA ILE A 327 -23.46 0.01 3.26
C ILE A 327 -24.18 -1.31 3.50
N LEU A 328 -24.18 -1.77 4.76
CA LEU A 328 -24.96 -2.90 5.23
C LEU A 328 -26.22 -2.36 5.91
N ALA A 329 -27.33 -2.32 5.18
CA ALA A 329 -28.62 -1.84 5.67
C ALA A 329 -29.37 -2.97 6.37
N VAL A 330 -29.55 -2.87 7.68
CA VAL A 330 -30.15 -3.95 8.52
C VAL A 330 -31.61 -3.66 8.78
N PHE A 331 -32.48 -4.63 8.42
CA PHE A 331 -33.92 -4.63 8.63
C PHE A 331 -34.33 -5.80 9.49
N ASP A 332 -35.41 -5.62 10.29
CA ASP A 332 -35.94 -6.63 11.18
C ASP A 332 -37.06 -7.44 10.51
N ASN A 333 -36.83 -8.74 10.33
CA ASN A 333 -37.80 -9.65 9.72
C ASN A 333 -39.11 -9.82 10.53
N SER A 334 -39.06 -9.58 11.84
CA SER A 334 -40.19 -9.85 12.75
C SER A 334 -41.24 -8.75 12.83
N ARG A 335 -41.09 -7.64 12.09
CA ARG A 335 -42.00 -6.51 12.07
C ARG A 335 -42.23 -5.96 10.64
N GLU A 336 -43.34 -5.26 10.46
CA GLU A 336 -43.61 -4.51 9.25
C GLU A 336 -42.67 -3.31 9.14
N LEU A 337 -42.42 -2.87 7.88
CA LEU A 337 -41.70 -1.63 7.60
C LEU A 337 -42.58 -0.43 7.95
N ASP A 338 -41.97 0.62 8.50
CA ASP A 338 -42.62 1.89 8.79
C ASP A 338 -41.91 3.08 8.14
N ASP A 339 -42.43 4.30 8.35
CA ASP A 339 -41.95 5.51 7.69
C ASP A 339 -40.46 5.77 7.93
N GLU A 340 -39.93 5.44 9.14
CA GLU A 340 -38.52 5.61 9.46
C GLU A 340 -37.60 4.62 8.66
N ASP A 341 -38.08 3.40 8.38
CA ASP A 341 -37.37 2.47 7.49
C ASP A 341 -37.27 3.02 6.06
N PHE A 342 -38.35 3.65 5.56
CA PHE A 342 -38.36 4.28 4.23
C PHE A 342 -37.42 5.51 4.18
N GLU A 343 -37.40 6.34 5.22
CA GLU A 343 -36.47 7.48 5.30
C GLU A 343 -35.00 7.01 5.23
N ILE A 344 -34.65 5.96 5.97
CA ILE A 344 -33.31 5.36 5.93
C ILE A 344 -33.00 4.79 4.54
N MET A 345 -33.93 4.10 3.89
CA MET A 345 -33.75 3.59 2.52
C MET A 345 -33.46 4.72 1.53
N ASP A 346 -34.22 5.83 1.62
CA ASP A 346 -34.04 6.98 0.72
C ASP A 346 -32.71 7.70 0.97
N GLU A 347 -32.24 7.79 2.21
CA GLU A 347 -30.91 8.33 2.53
C GLU A 347 -29.79 7.44 1.98
N ILE A 348 -29.92 6.12 2.07
CA ILE A 348 -28.96 5.15 1.51
C ILE A 348 -28.92 5.19 0.00
N LYS A 349 -30.07 5.37 -0.67
CA LYS A 349 -30.13 5.44 -2.15
C LYS A 349 -29.29 6.56 -2.71
N GLN A 350 -29.18 7.69 -2.01
CA GLN A 350 -28.42 8.86 -2.44
C GLN A 350 -26.90 8.65 -2.38
N GLN A 351 -26.41 7.60 -1.74
CA GLN A 351 -24.98 7.32 -1.61
C GLN A 351 -24.45 6.55 -2.83
N ASN A 352 -23.17 6.78 -3.17
CA ASN A 352 -22.48 6.07 -4.27
C ASN A 352 -21.92 4.70 -3.85
N ALA A 353 -22.02 4.34 -2.57
CA ALA A 353 -21.54 3.08 -2.03
C ALA A 353 -22.26 1.86 -2.60
N ALA A 354 -21.61 0.69 -2.59
CA ALA A 354 -22.30 -0.58 -2.76
C ALA A 354 -23.27 -0.81 -1.58
N LYS A 355 -24.44 -1.38 -1.84
CA LYS A 355 -25.52 -1.50 -0.85
C LYS A 355 -25.99 -2.94 -0.75
N ILE A 356 -26.00 -3.47 0.48
CA ILE A 356 -26.54 -4.78 0.79
C ILE A 356 -27.62 -4.62 1.86
N ALA A 357 -28.84 -5.05 1.57
CA ALA A 357 -29.89 -5.14 2.58
C ALA A 357 -29.76 -6.47 3.33
N ILE A 358 -29.69 -6.40 4.65
CA ILE A 358 -29.65 -7.56 5.54
C ILE A 358 -31.01 -7.65 6.26
N ILE A 359 -31.80 -8.66 5.91
CA ILE A 359 -33.03 -9.01 6.63
C ILE A 359 -32.61 -9.91 7.79
N ASN A 360 -32.46 -9.31 8.96
CA ASN A 360 -32.04 -9.99 10.19
C ASN A 360 -33.21 -10.61 10.93
N LYS A 361 -32.94 -11.46 11.93
CA LYS A 361 -33.91 -12.24 12.74
C LYS A 361 -34.72 -13.22 11.88
N ASN A 362 -34.09 -13.83 10.89
CA ASN A 362 -34.74 -14.82 10.05
C ASN A 362 -35.13 -16.12 10.77
N ASP A 363 -34.83 -16.23 12.08
CA ASP A 363 -35.30 -17.26 13.01
C ASP A 363 -36.69 -16.95 13.60
N GLU A 364 -37.22 -15.74 13.40
CA GLU A 364 -38.53 -15.32 13.84
C GLU A 364 -39.58 -15.37 12.71
N ASN A 365 -40.87 -15.20 13.04
CA ASN A 365 -41.90 -15.18 12.02
C ASN A 365 -41.75 -13.95 11.11
N SER A 366 -41.77 -14.17 9.79
CA SER A 366 -41.62 -13.09 8.82
C SER A 366 -42.89 -12.22 8.78
N MET A 367 -42.72 -10.94 9.08
CA MET A 367 -43.75 -9.88 8.95
C MET A 367 -43.33 -8.80 7.97
N ILE A 368 -42.04 -8.72 7.61
CA ILE A 368 -41.49 -7.71 6.71
C ILE A 368 -42.02 -7.94 5.27
N SER A 369 -42.29 -6.86 4.55
CA SER A 369 -42.57 -6.92 3.09
C SER A 369 -41.28 -7.09 2.32
N GLU A 370 -40.85 -8.35 2.07
CA GLU A 370 -39.64 -8.65 1.30
C GLU A 370 -39.66 -7.99 -0.08
N LYS A 371 -40.84 -7.92 -0.74
CA LYS A 371 -41.00 -7.29 -2.05
C LYS A 371 -40.48 -5.85 -2.04
N VAL A 372 -40.80 -5.09 -1.01
CA VAL A 372 -40.33 -3.70 -0.85
C VAL A 372 -38.80 -3.65 -0.75
N ILE A 373 -38.18 -4.57 0.00
CA ILE A 373 -36.72 -4.60 0.13
C ILE A 373 -36.06 -4.93 -1.23
N PHE A 374 -36.54 -5.95 -1.95
CA PHE A 374 -36.02 -6.33 -3.26
C PHE A 374 -36.24 -5.25 -4.36
N GLU A 375 -37.27 -4.41 -4.23
CA GLU A 375 -37.48 -3.28 -5.14
C GLU A 375 -36.51 -2.11 -4.87
N ASN A 376 -35.95 -2.01 -3.68
CA ASN A 376 -35.09 -0.92 -3.25
C ASN A 376 -33.58 -1.28 -3.22
N PHE A 377 -33.23 -2.56 -3.14
CA PHE A 377 -31.87 -3.04 -3.06
C PHE A 377 -31.62 -4.15 -4.07
N GLU A 378 -30.55 -4.00 -4.84
CA GLU A 378 -30.08 -5.02 -5.78
C GLU A 378 -29.58 -6.28 -5.07
N HIS A 379 -28.98 -6.10 -3.89
CA HIS A 379 -28.37 -7.17 -3.11
C HIS A 379 -29.09 -7.29 -1.76
N VAL A 380 -29.68 -8.47 -1.52
CA VAL A 380 -30.45 -8.77 -0.30
C VAL A 380 -30.00 -10.11 0.27
N VAL A 381 -29.73 -10.15 1.56
CA VAL A 381 -29.37 -11.40 2.29
C VAL A 381 -30.23 -11.52 3.53
N LYS A 382 -30.74 -12.75 3.76
CA LYS A 382 -31.51 -13.07 4.97
C LYS A 382 -30.60 -13.75 5.99
N ILE A 383 -30.46 -13.16 7.17
CA ILE A 383 -29.55 -13.63 8.22
C ILE A 383 -30.31 -13.81 9.53
N SER A 384 -29.90 -14.78 10.34
CA SER A 384 -30.14 -14.77 11.78
C SER A 384 -28.79 -14.58 12.47
N ALA A 385 -28.53 -13.35 12.93
CA ALA A 385 -27.29 -13.07 13.67
C ALA A 385 -27.21 -13.84 14.99
N LYS A 386 -28.38 -14.19 15.58
CA LYS A 386 -28.47 -14.98 16.83
C LYS A 386 -28.01 -16.42 16.63
N ASN A 387 -28.36 -17.02 15.50
CA ASN A 387 -28.09 -18.43 15.20
C ASN A 387 -26.92 -18.60 14.24
N GLU A 388 -26.21 -17.53 13.87
CA GLU A 388 -25.11 -17.49 12.90
C GLU A 388 -25.51 -18.07 11.52
N TYR A 389 -26.80 -17.96 11.19
CA TYR A 389 -27.36 -18.55 9.98
C TYR A 389 -27.10 -17.63 8.78
N ASN A 390 -26.66 -18.27 7.68
CA ASN A 390 -26.51 -17.67 6.34
C ASN A 390 -25.44 -16.57 6.20
N VAL A 391 -24.45 -16.54 7.08
CA VAL A 391 -23.29 -15.61 7.01
C VAL A 391 -22.46 -15.89 5.74
N SER A 392 -22.41 -17.14 5.30
CA SER A 392 -21.70 -17.54 4.08
C SER A 392 -22.26 -16.89 2.81
N GLU A 393 -23.57 -16.62 2.75
CA GLU A 393 -24.18 -15.88 1.63
C GLU A 393 -23.75 -14.42 1.63
N LEU A 394 -23.72 -13.76 2.77
CA LEU A 394 -23.19 -12.40 2.89
C LEU A 394 -21.72 -12.35 2.46
N LYS A 395 -20.91 -13.30 2.91
CA LYS A 395 -19.50 -13.44 2.49
C LYS A 395 -19.38 -13.55 0.98
N GLY A 396 -20.08 -14.51 0.35
CA GLY A 396 -20.04 -14.72 -1.09
C GLY A 396 -20.50 -13.48 -1.88
N LEU A 397 -21.51 -12.78 -1.38
CA LEU A 397 -22.01 -11.55 -1.98
C LEU A 397 -20.96 -10.42 -1.91
N VAL A 398 -20.35 -10.20 -0.75
CA VAL A 398 -19.29 -9.20 -0.60
C VAL A 398 -18.09 -9.55 -1.48
N GLU A 399 -17.67 -10.81 -1.53
CA GLU A 399 -16.60 -11.25 -2.43
C GLU A 399 -16.94 -10.97 -3.90
N SER A 400 -18.16 -11.27 -4.35
CA SER A 400 -18.60 -11.02 -5.73
C SER A 400 -18.60 -9.53 -6.10
N LEU A 401 -18.81 -8.64 -5.14
CA LEU A 401 -18.78 -7.19 -5.35
C LEU A 401 -17.36 -6.64 -5.52
N TYR A 402 -16.37 -7.20 -4.83
CA TYR A 402 -15.04 -6.60 -4.74
C TYR A 402 -13.93 -7.44 -5.35
N ILE A 403 -14.10 -8.75 -5.45
CA ILE A 403 -13.09 -9.66 -6.00
C ILE A 403 -13.43 -9.99 -7.46
N ASN A 404 -12.54 -9.62 -8.35
CA ASN A 404 -12.64 -10.05 -9.75
C ASN A 404 -12.03 -11.44 -9.89
N GLU A 405 -12.85 -12.46 -10.12
CA GLU A 405 -12.40 -13.86 -10.24
C GLU A 405 -11.50 -14.14 -11.44
N ARG A 406 -11.44 -13.22 -12.42
CA ARG A 406 -10.51 -13.32 -13.55
C ARG A 406 -9.07 -12.97 -13.18
N ILE A 407 -8.88 -12.34 -12.02
CA ILE A 407 -7.56 -11.93 -11.52
C ILE A 407 -6.99 -13.06 -10.67
N ASP A 408 -5.86 -13.61 -11.10
CA ASP A 408 -5.06 -14.53 -10.29
C ASP A 408 -4.11 -13.75 -9.38
N VAL A 409 -4.49 -13.60 -8.11
CA VAL A 409 -3.72 -12.88 -7.08
C VAL A 409 -2.27 -13.37 -7.00
N SER A 410 -2.04 -14.65 -7.32
CA SER A 410 -0.70 -15.26 -7.28
C SER A 410 0.16 -14.95 -8.51
N ARG A 411 -0.44 -14.55 -9.64
CA ARG A 411 0.24 -14.41 -10.95
C ARG A 411 0.22 -13.00 -11.49
N ASP A 412 -0.88 -12.29 -11.34
CA ASP A 412 -1.11 -11.00 -12.00
C ASP A 412 -0.42 -9.85 -11.26
N ALA A 413 -0.16 -8.75 -11.98
CA ALA A 413 0.18 -7.47 -11.39
C ALA A 413 -1.08 -6.82 -10.84
N ILE A 414 -1.11 -6.50 -9.55
CA ILE A 414 -2.29 -5.96 -8.89
C ILE A 414 -1.91 -4.67 -8.15
N LEU A 415 -2.61 -3.57 -8.44
CA LEU A 415 -2.46 -2.32 -7.70
C LEU A 415 -3.01 -2.50 -6.28
N ILE A 416 -2.23 -2.10 -5.28
CA ILE A 416 -2.53 -2.40 -3.88
C ILE A 416 -2.92 -1.17 -3.05
N ASN A 417 -2.70 0.04 -3.57
CA ASN A 417 -2.98 1.27 -2.83
C ASN A 417 -3.52 2.40 -3.72
N ALA A 418 -4.13 3.39 -3.08
CA ALA A 418 -4.77 4.53 -3.73
C ALA A 418 -3.79 5.40 -4.54
N ARG A 419 -2.54 5.56 -4.09
CA ARG A 419 -1.50 6.32 -4.79
C ARG A 419 -1.22 5.74 -6.17
N GLN A 420 -0.96 4.41 -6.23
CA GLN A 420 -0.69 3.71 -7.49
C GLN A 420 -1.86 3.85 -8.46
N ASN A 421 -3.10 3.72 -7.96
CA ASN A 421 -4.30 3.89 -8.80
C ASN A 421 -4.45 5.33 -9.30
N ALA A 422 -4.21 6.33 -8.45
CA ALA A 422 -4.31 7.74 -8.83
C ALA A 422 -3.32 8.10 -9.94
N SER A 423 -2.05 7.70 -9.82
CA SER A 423 -1.03 7.92 -10.86
C SER A 423 -1.43 7.22 -12.17
N LEU A 424 -1.98 6.00 -12.10
CA LEU A 424 -2.44 5.26 -13.28
C LEU A 424 -3.63 5.93 -13.97
N GLU A 425 -4.62 6.43 -13.21
CA GLU A 425 -5.78 7.14 -13.77
C GLU A 425 -5.37 8.43 -14.49
N ILE A 426 -4.37 9.15 -13.97
CA ILE A 426 -3.85 10.35 -14.62
C ILE A 426 -3.09 9.94 -15.89
N ALA A 427 -2.27 8.90 -15.86
CA ALA A 427 -1.59 8.37 -17.04
C ALA A 427 -2.58 7.99 -18.15
N LEU A 428 -3.65 7.26 -17.80
CA LEU A 428 -4.74 6.91 -18.71
C LEU A 428 -5.42 8.13 -19.32
N LYS A 429 -5.71 9.15 -18.49
CA LYS A 429 -6.32 10.39 -18.96
C LYS A 429 -5.48 11.06 -20.04
N HIS A 430 -4.18 11.20 -19.82
CA HIS A 430 -3.28 11.83 -20.80
C HIS A 430 -3.15 10.99 -22.06
N LEU A 431 -3.05 9.68 -21.96
CA LEU A 431 -2.95 8.84 -23.15
C LEU A 431 -4.24 8.86 -24.00
N ARG A 432 -5.42 9.02 -23.37
CA ARG A 432 -6.68 9.22 -24.08
C ARG A 432 -6.71 10.58 -24.81
N LEU A 433 -6.19 11.64 -24.19
CA LEU A 433 -6.05 12.95 -24.87
C LEU A 433 -5.12 12.86 -26.08
N ALA A 434 -4.00 12.13 -25.95
CA ALA A 434 -3.10 11.86 -27.06
C ALA A 434 -3.81 11.10 -28.19
N LEU A 435 -4.60 10.06 -27.87
CA LEU A 435 -5.40 9.32 -28.85
C LEU A 435 -6.41 10.21 -29.55
N ASP A 436 -7.14 11.05 -28.80
CA ASP A 436 -8.11 11.98 -29.38
C ASP A 436 -7.42 12.95 -30.37
N ALA A 437 -6.24 13.45 -30.04
CA ALA A 437 -5.46 14.32 -30.92
C ALA A 437 -5.05 13.60 -32.23
N LEU A 438 -4.62 12.32 -32.12
CA LEU A 438 -4.26 11.49 -33.30
C LEU A 438 -5.48 11.21 -34.18
N ASP A 439 -6.63 10.84 -33.56
CA ASP A 439 -7.88 10.55 -34.28
C ASP A 439 -8.48 11.77 -34.98
N MET A 440 -8.31 12.96 -34.39
CA MET A 440 -8.73 14.23 -34.99
C MET A 440 -7.78 14.74 -36.09
N GLY A 441 -6.65 14.07 -36.30
CA GLY A 441 -5.62 14.51 -37.24
C GLY A 441 -4.97 15.85 -36.86
N LEU A 442 -4.90 16.13 -35.53
CA LEU A 442 -4.20 17.32 -35.03
C LEU A 442 -2.69 17.19 -35.22
N PRO A 443 -1.94 18.30 -35.13
CA PRO A 443 -0.46 18.24 -35.21
C PRO A 443 0.10 17.20 -34.23
N PRO A 444 0.99 16.30 -34.68
CA PRO A 444 1.49 15.18 -33.86
C PRO A 444 2.20 15.58 -32.57
N ASP A 445 2.82 16.77 -32.54
CA ASP A 445 3.47 17.33 -31.35
C ASP A 445 2.52 17.46 -30.14
N LEU A 446 1.24 17.74 -30.39
CA LEU A 446 0.22 17.79 -29.31
C LEU A 446 0.03 16.41 -28.66
N ALA A 447 -0.03 15.34 -29.45
CA ALA A 447 -0.11 13.98 -28.93
C ALA A 447 1.18 13.60 -28.18
N GLY A 448 2.36 14.05 -28.65
CA GLY A 448 3.64 13.78 -28.00
C GLY A 448 3.72 14.26 -26.57
N VAL A 449 3.26 15.47 -26.29
CA VAL A 449 3.22 16.04 -24.93
C VAL A 449 2.37 15.20 -23.99
N ASP A 450 1.18 14.79 -24.41
CA ASP A 450 0.30 13.97 -23.57
C ASP A 450 0.84 12.54 -23.37
N ILE A 451 1.53 11.96 -24.37
CA ILE A 451 2.21 10.67 -24.20
C ILE A 451 3.32 10.80 -23.15
N GLU A 452 4.15 11.85 -23.19
CA GLU A 452 5.20 12.10 -22.20
C GLU A 452 4.63 12.27 -20.78
N LEU A 453 3.53 13.01 -20.62
CA LEU A 453 2.84 13.14 -19.34
C LEU A 453 2.33 11.79 -18.85
N SER A 454 1.75 10.98 -19.73
CA SER A 454 1.34 9.61 -19.39
C SER A 454 2.50 8.76 -18.90
N MET A 455 3.67 8.85 -19.58
CA MET A 455 4.90 8.17 -19.16
C MET A 455 5.40 8.63 -17.79
N GLY A 456 5.36 9.93 -17.51
CA GLY A 456 5.74 10.51 -16.23
C GLY A 456 4.91 9.92 -15.09
N TYR A 457 3.58 9.99 -15.19
CA TYR A 457 2.68 9.44 -14.18
C TYR A 457 2.79 7.92 -14.02
N LEU A 458 3.02 7.17 -15.10
CA LEU A 458 3.28 5.74 -15.02
C LEU A 458 4.59 5.45 -14.26
N SER A 459 5.61 6.30 -14.45
CA SER A 459 6.91 6.22 -13.75
C SER A 459 6.81 6.52 -12.25
N GLU A 460 5.82 7.29 -11.81
CA GLU A 460 5.57 7.53 -10.39
C GLU A 460 5.17 6.25 -9.63
N ILE A 461 4.51 5.29 -10.29
CA ILE A 461 4.05 4.05 -9.66
C ILE A 461 5.23 3.25 -9.10
N ASP A 462 6.33 3.16 -9.83
CA ASP A 462 7.52 2.42 -9.42
C ASP A 462 8.64 3.31 -8.82
N GLY A 463 8.43 4.64 -8.81
CA GLY A 463 9.30 5.61 -8.15
C GLY A 463 10.45 6.13 -8.99
N ARG A 464 10.43 6.00 -10.33
CA ARG A 464 11.44 6.60 -11.21
C ARG A 464 11.37 8.12 -11.23
N GLU A 465 10.16 8.69 -11.17
CA GLU A 465 9.88 10.13 -11.20
C GLU A 465 8.92 10.52 -10.07
N VAL A 466 9.36 10.37 -8.83
CA VAL A 466 8.55 10.72 -7.64
C VAL A 466 9.24 11.82 -6.86
N GLY A 467 8.48 12.83 -6.44
CA GLY A 467 8.97 13.91 -5.58
C GLY A 467 9.45 13.40 -4.22
N GLU A 468 10.48 14.06 -3.66
CA GLU A 468 11.09 13.66 -2.38
C GLU A 468 10.08 13.71 -1.22
N ASP A 469 9.13 14.65 -1.27
CA ASP A 469 8.07 14.77 -0.26
C ASP A 469 7.19 13.51 -0.20
N VAL A 470 6.80 12.98 -1.37
CA VAL A 470 6.01 11.74 -1.46
C VAL A 470 6.81 10.54 -0.97
N VAL A 471 8.09 10.44 -1.35
CA VAL A 471 8.99 9.40 -0.86
C VAL A 471 9.12 9.48 0.66
N SER A 472 9.34 10.67 1.20
CA SER A 472 9.49 10.88 2.64
C SER A 472 8.21 10.54 3.40
N GLU A 473 7.05 10.90 2.88
CA GLU A 473 5.74 10.57 3.48
C GLU A 473 5.53 9.04 3.52
N ILE A 474 5.77 8.33 2.42
CA ILE A 474 5.62 6.87 2.37
C ILE A 474 6.49 6.20 3.45
N PHE A 475 7.77 6.58 3.57
CA PHE A 475 8.68 5.94 4.52
C PHE A 475 8.45 6.37 5.97
N SER A 476 7.81 7.52 6.23
CA SER A 476 7.47 7.98 7.58
C SER A 476 6.52 7.02 8.32
N HIS A 477 5.72 6.27 7.60
CA HIS A 477 4.78 5.26 8.14
C HIS A 477 5.44 3.92 8.47
N PHE A 478 6.71 3.72 8.12
CA PHE A 478 7.41 2.49 8.41
C PHE A 478 7.94 2.45 9.85
N CYS A 479 8.14 1.25 10.38
CA CYS A 479 8.79 1.09 11.68
C CYS A 479 10.27 1.51 11.62
N VAL A 480 10.79 2.07 12.71
CA VAL A 480 12.24 2.29 12.90
C VAL A 480 12.96 0.94 12.86
N GLY A 481 14.04 0.85 12.07
CA GLY A 481 14.78 -0.41 11.89
C GLY A 481 14.42 -1.19 10.62
N LYS A 482 13.50 -0.62 9.81
CA LYS A 482 13.11 -1.12 8.48
C LYS A 482 13.51 -0.14 7.39
#